data_458cb5056c79fed8ce51d804e587ad24
#
_entry.id   458cb5056c79fed8ce51d804e587ad24
#
_cell.length_a   1.000
_cell.length_b   1.000
_cell.length_c   1.000
_cell.angle_alpha   90.00
_cell.angle_beta   90.00
_cell.angle_gamma   90.00
#
_symmetry.space_group_name_H-M   'P 1'
#
loop_
_entity.id
_entity.type
_entity.pdbx_description
1 polymer ?
#
loop_
_entity_poly.entity_id
_entity_poly.type
_entity_poly.pdbx_seq_one_letter_code
_entity_poly.pdbx_strand_id
1 'polypeptide(L)'
;MKAKALLLFISFACAQTVYSFGQVDCNTSTKLVCQFPFSAQTLGVFASGSNSTGALATAAEGVATPINASIATQLTQLPIPSATVGVVTLQKKGSEFGTAFDNLGPVLTDRPDTVGKGHIFAGFSYQHFNFNALAGQSLANIPIGFSYTIGNVTSFEAVSNKVDFQLDQYVGVATYGATRSTDISVVVPINSVSLSVTTSNFQGYQYNAGTNSYGQIFSPQTSVSSVGSASGVGDVTVILKHMVLGQEGSRGAIAVGASARFPSGDSLNYLGSGAFGGNVYGLFEYRARLAPHLKLSYQWNGNSQVMDLQSSSKTTLPGGLQYAGGADLKLNRSLTLATDILGNQFVNVPSFTLGKTNLPGPSGKDGIPSSIASTTPTNETYTTANSAGA
;
A
#
# COMPACT_ATOMS: atom_id res chain seq x y z
N MET A 1 -21.96 18.67 26.10
CA MET A 1 -21.03 19.25 25.10
C MET A 1 -20.10 18.25 24.46
N LYS A 2 -19.84 17.05 25.04
CA LYS A 2 -18.83 16.10 24.57
C LYS A 2 -19.24 15.28 23.33
N ALA A 3 -20.53 14.97 23.12
CA ALA A 3 -21.01 14.23 21.96
C ALA A 3 -21.09 15.07 20.66
N LYS A 4 -21.28 16.38 20.79
CA LYS A 4 -21.35 17.29 19.63
C LYS A 4 -19.99 17.48 18.94
N ALA A 5 -18.87 17.43 19.69
CA ALA A 5 -17.53 17.54 19.11
C ALA A 5 -17.12 16.30 18.31
N LEU A 6 -17.51 15.10 18.76
CA LEU A 6 -17.24 13.86 18.05
C LEU A 6 -18.06 13.78 16.74
N LEU A 7 -19.33 14.21 16.78
CA LEU A 7 -20.18 14.29 15.57
C LEU A 7 -19.67 15.32 14.54
N LEU A 8 -19.06 16.41 14.99
CA LEU A 8 -18.46 17.42 14.11
C LEU A 8 -17.21 16.89 13.39
N PHE A 9 -16.39 16.05 14.05
CA PHE A 9 -15.23 15.42 13.43
C PHE A 9 -15.63 14.37 12.38
N ILE A 10 -16.67 13.60 12.65
CA ILE A 10 -17.20 12.60 11.72
C ILE A 10 -17.84 13.27 10.48
N SER A 11 -18.56 14.38 10.67
CA SER A 11 -19.14 15.15 9.56
C SER A 11 -18.09 15.86 8.70
N PHE A 12 -16.94 16.27 9.25
CA PHE A 12 -15.86 16.87 8.48
C PHE A 12 -15.11 15.83 7.63
N ALA A 13 -14.96 14.60 8.12
CA ALA A 13 -14.36 13.50 7.37
C ALA A 13 -15.25 12.99 6.21
N CYS A 14 -16.58 13.04 6.35
CA CYS A 14 -17.52 12.63 5.29
C CYS A 14 -17.73 13.67 4.17
N ALA A 15 -17.42 14.96 4.40
CA ALA A 15 -17.72 16.02 3.44
C ALA A 15 -16.73 16.15 2.27
N GLN A 16 -15.66 15.35 2.23
CA GLN A 16 -14.57 15.50 1.26
C GLN A 16 -14.58 14.51 0.09
N THR A 17 -15.56 13.64 -0.06
CA THR A 17 -15.43 12.51 -1.00
C THR A 17 -16.47 12.44 -2.10
N VAL A 18 -16.66 13.53 -2.84
CA VAL A 18 -17.18 13.39 -4.21
C VAL A 18 -16.05 13.74 -5.17
N TYR A 19 -15.04 12.86 -5.26
CA TYR A 19 -14.07 12.95 -6.34
C TYR A 19 -14.74 12.44 -7.61
N SER A 20 -14.92 13.32 -8.58
CA SER A 20 -15.11 12.92 -9.98
C SER A 20 -13.79 12.31 -10.46
N PHE A 21 -13.74 10.99 -10.55
CA PHE A 21 -12.56 10.29 -11.05
C PHE A 21 -12.62 10.33 -12.58
N GLY A 22 -11.78 11.17 -13.17
CA GLY A 22 -11.48 11.16 -14.60
C GLY A 22 -10.30 10.21 -14.89
N GLN A 23 -10.14 9.83 -16.15
CA GLN A 23 -8.93 9.19 -16.66
C GLN A 23 -7.72 10.07 -16.31
N VAL A 24 -6.62 9.44 -15.85
CA VAL A 24 -5.37 10.15 -15.55
C VAL A 24 -4.52 10.18 -16.82
N ASP A 25 -4.27 11.38 -17.35
CA ASP A 25 -3.34 11.58 -18.44
C ASP A 25 -1.95 11.86 -17.90
N CYS A 26 -1.08 10.86 -17.94
CA CYS A 26 0.28 10.95 -17.43
C CYS A 26 1.22 11.85 -18.29
N ASN A 27 0.79 12.32 -19.45
CA ASN A 27 1.57 13.30 -20.23
C ASN A 27 1.55 14.70 -19.58
N THR A 28 0.49 15.00 -18.86
CA THR A 28 0.28 16.32 -18.23
C THR A 28 0.26 16.28 -16.71
N SER A 29 0.13 15.10 -16.12
CA SER A 29 -0.01 14.89 -14.68
C SER A 29 1.34 14.79 -13.98
N THR A 30 1.47 15.49 -12.86
CA THR A 30 2.63 15.40 -11.94
C THR A 30 2.44 14.37 -10.82
N LYS A 31 1.39 13.55 -10.89
CA LYS A 31 1.08 12.53 -9.88
C LYS A 31 2.12 11.42 -9.84
N LEU A 32 2.38 10.86 -8.66
CA LEU A 32 3.41 9.82 -8.49
C LEU A 32 3.13 8.54 -9.29
N VAL A 33 1.86 8.18 -9.49
CA VAL A 33 1.47 7.05 -10.36
C VAL A 33 1.96 7.20 -11.80
N CYS A 34 2.27 8.42 -12.24
CA CYS A 34 2.75 8.74 -13.58
C CYS A 34 4.28 8.69 -13.73
N GLN A 35 5.04 8.43 -12.65
CA GLN A 35 6.50 8.40 -12.74
C GLN A 35 7.01 7.23 -13.60
N PHE A 36 6.35 6.06 -13.55
CA PHE A 36 6.72 4.90 -14.36
C PHE A 36 6.45 5.12 -15.85
N PRO A 37 5.22 5.46 -16.28
CA PRO A 37 4.96 5.69 -17.70
C PRO A 37 5.74 6.89 -18.23
N PHE A 38 5.93 7.95 -17.45
CA PHE A 38 6.70 9.12 -17.87
C PHE A 38 8.14 8.77 -18.22
N SER A 39 8.86 8.03 -17.36
CA SER A 39 10.25 7.67 -17.60
C SER A 39 10.40 6.75 -18.82
N ALA A 40 9.54 5.74 -18.95
CA ALA A 40 9.54 4.83 -20.10
C ALA A 40 9.19 5.55 -21.38
N GLN A 41 8.16 6.41 -21.38
CA GLN A 41 7.76 7.21 -22.54
C GLN A 41 8.83 8.18 -22.98
N THR A 42 9.49 8.88 -22.05
CA THR A 42 10.53 9.85 -22.38
C THR A 42 11.70 9.18 -23.09
N LEU A 43 12.12 7.99 -22.62
CA LEU A 43 13.20 7.24 -23.26
C LEU A 43 12.76 6.71 -24.63
N GLY A 44 11.54 6.22 -24.77
CA GLY A 44 10.98 5.75 -26.03
C GLY A 44 10.76 6.86 -27.06
N VAL A 45 10.30 8.05 -26.63
CA VAL A 45 10.15 9.23 -27.53
C VAL A 45 11.50 9.66 -28.11
N PHE A 46 12.57 9.64 -27.35
CA PHE A 46 13.91 9.94 -27.86
C PHE A 46 14.37 8.92 -28.89
N ALA A 47 13.95 7.66 -28.78
CA ALA A 47 14.31 6.61 -29.71
C ALA A 47 13.47 6.65 -31.00
N SER A 48 12.15 6.85 -30.87
CA SER A 48 11.18 6.69 -31.97
C SER A 48 10.90 7.98 -32.77
N GLY A 49 11.33 9.15 -32.28
CA GLY A 49 10.98 10.44 -32.83
C GLY A 49 9.58 10.93 -32.44
N SER A 50 9.26 12.18 -32.73
CA SER A 50 8.13 12.92 -32.18
C SER A 50 6.71 12.49 -32.62
N ASN A 51 6.57 11.63 -33.64
CA ASN A 51 5.27 11.32 -34.23
C ASN A 51 4.49 10.17 -33.53
N SER A 52 5.05 9.56 -32.47
CA SER A 52 4.49 8.37 -31.81
C SER A 52 3.98 8.62 -30.40
N THR A 53 3.93 9.87 -29.93
CA THR A 53 3.70 10.21 -28.53
C THR A 53 2.43 9.64 -27.92
N GLY A 54 1.29 9.68 -28.62
CA GLY A 54 0.01 9.19 -28.07
C GLY A 54 -0.04 7.68 -27.90
N ALA A 55 0.31 6.92 -28.95
CA ALA A 55 0.30 5.46 -28.90
C ALA A 55 1.34 4.89 -27.91
N LEU A 56 2.52 5.53 -27.86
CA LEU A 56 3.57 5.19 -26.90
C LEU A 56 3.13 5.48 -25.45
N ALA A 57 2.50 6.64 -25.20
CA ALA A 57 1.99 6.99 -23.89
C ALA A 57 0.98 5.95 -23.39
N THR A 58 -0.01 5.62 -24.21
CA THR A 58 -1.02 4.60 -23.89
C THR A 58 -0.39 3.24 -23.59
N ALA A 59 0.59 2.81 -24.36
CA ALA A 59 1.28 1.55 -24.14
C ALA A 59 2.09 1.57 -22.82
N ALA A 60 2.81 2.66 -22.54
CA ALA A 60 3.58 2.81 -21.31
C ALA A 60 2.70 2.86 -20.05
N GLU A 61 1.56 3.55 -20.11
CA GLU A 61 0.56 3.58 -19.03
C GLU A 61 -0.02 2.19 -18.76
N GLY A 62 -0.32 1.41 -19.82
CA GLY A 62 -0.86 0.07 -19.70
C GLY A 62 0.05 -0.88 -18.92
N VAL A 63 1.38 -0.81 -19.16
CA VAL A 63 2.33 -1.67 -18.44
C VAL A 63 2.70 -1.14 -17.06
N ALA A 64 2.50 0.15 -16.79
CA ALA A 64 2.69 0.73 -15.46
C ALA A 64 1.54 0.41 -14.49
N THR A 65 0.33 0.19 -15.01
CA THR A 65 -0.87 -0.07 -14.21
C THR A 65 -0.72 -1.22 -13.20
N PRO A 66 -0.22 -2.42 -13.55
CA PRO A 66 -0.06 -3.50 -12.55
C PRO A 66 0.97 -3.17 -11.47
N ILE A 67 1.99 -2.36 -11.77
CA ILE A 67 2.97 -1.90 -10.78
C ILE A 67 2.30 -0.96 -9.79
N ASN A 68 1.59 0.04 -10.30
CA ASN A 68 0.85 1.01 -9.47
C ASN A 68 -0.21 0.32 -8.60
N ALA A 69 -0.94 -0.66 -9.16
CA ALA A 69 -1.93 -1.46 -8.45
C ALA A 69 -1.29 -2.30 -7.33
N SER A 70 -0.12 -2.87 -7.58
CA SER A 70 0.63 -3.62 -6.56
C SER A 70 1.10 -2.71 -5.42
N ILE A 71 1.58 -1.50 -5.72
CA ILE A 71 1.93 -0.50 -4.70
C ILE A 71 0.69 -0.13 -3.87
N ALA A 72 -0.44 0.20 -4.52
CA ALA A 72 -1.68 0.54 -3.83
C ALA A 72 -2.17 -0.59 -2.91
N THR A 73 -2.04 -1.84 -3.35
CA THR A 73 -2.36 -3.02 -2.53
C THR A 73 -1.48 -3.09 -1.30
N GLN A 74 -0.16 -2.88 -1.43
CA GLN A 74 0.77 -2.85 -0.30
C GLN A 74 0.41 -1.76 0.72
N LEU A 75 -0.02 -0.58 0.26
CA LEU A 75 -0.45 0.51 1.14
C LEU A 75 -1.66 0.13 2.01
N THR A 76 -2.53 -0.77 1.55
CA THR A 76 -3.66 -1.25 2.38
C THR A 76 -3.23 -2.17 3.51
N GLN A 77 -1.99 -2.65 3.48
CA GLN A 77 -1.44 -3.65 4.41
C GLN A 77 -0.50 -3.04 5.45
N LEU A 78 -0.26 -1.74 5.37
CA LEU A 78 0.58 -1.07 6.34
C LEU A 78 0.06 -1.32 7.77
N PRO A 79 0.91 -1.76 8.69
CA PRO A 79 0.48 -2.06 10.04
C PRO A 79 -0.01 -0.78 10.72
N ILE A 80 -1.22 -0.84 11.26
CA ILE A 80 -1.74 0.20 12.13
C ILE A 80 -1.25 -0.14 13.54
N PRO A 81 -0.48 0.73 14.19
CA PRO A 81 -0.04 0.50 15.56
C PRO A 81 -1.23 0.25 16.48
N SER A 82 -1.07 -0.65 17.44
CA SER A 82 -2.13 -0.91 18.42
C SER A 82 -2.54 0.38 19.12
N ALA A 83 -3.84 0.57 19.30
CA ALA A 83 -4.41 1.71 20.01
C ALA A 83 -3.99 1.79 21.49
N THR A 84 -3.28 0.78 22.01
CA THR A 84 -2.88 0.67 23.41
C THR A 84 -1.37 0.63 23.63
N VAL A 85 -0.54 0.76 22.59
CA VAL A 85 0.92 0.70 22.70
C VAL A 85 1.51 2.06 23.03
N GLY A 86 2.39 2.08 24.06
CA GLY A 86 3.23 3.25 24.37
C GLY A 86 2.50 4.42 25.05
N VAL A 87 1.53 4.20 25.92
CA VAL A 87 0.49 5.15 26.19
C VAL A 87 0.41 5.63 27.61
N VAL A 88 0.21 6.93 27.67
CA VAL A 88 -0.28 7.62 28.85
C VAL A 88 -1.80 7.72 28.78
N THR A 89 -2.51 6.98 29.61
CA THR A 89 -3.95 7.15 29.76
C THR A 89 -4.17 8.48 30.48
N LEU A 90 -4.77 9.43 29.78
CA LEU A 90 -5.17 10.70 30.39
C LEU A 90 -6.42 10.47 31.24
N GLN A 91 -6.24 10.14 32.50
CA GLN A 91 -7.30 10.07 33.48
C GLN A 91 -7.41 11.41 34.22
N LYS A 92 -8.54 12.08 34.10
CA LYS A 92 -8.84 13.22 34.93
C LYS A 92 -9.48 12.74 36.24
N LYS A 93 -8.64 12.39 37.23
CA LYS A 93 -9.07 12.22 38.62
C LYS A 93 -8.31 13.24 39.47
N GLY A 94 -8.92 14.38 39.70
CA GLY A 94 -8.23 15.50 40.34
C GLY A 94 -7.33 16.29 39.36
N SER A 95 -6.19 16.77 39.82
CA SER A 95 -5.18 17.53 39.05
C SER A 95 -4.01 16.68 38.57
N GLU A 96 -4.09 15.34 38.61
CA GLU A 96 -3.01 14.46 38.19
C GLU A 96 -3.32 13.77 36.88
N PHE A 97 -2.32 13.79 35.96
CA PHE A 97 -2.33 13.06 34.69
C PHE A 97 -1.56 11.76 34.88
N GLY A 98 -2.19 10.65 34.50
CA GLY A 98 -1.48 9.43 34.16
C GLY A 98 -1.59 8.28 35.13
N THR A 99 -2.03 7.14 34.65
CA THR A 99 -1.53 5.82 35.06
C THR A 99 -0.93 5.17 33.82
N ALA A 100 0.37 4.89 33.88
CA ALA A 100 1.02 4.04 32.89
C ALA A 100 0.42 2.63 33.00
N PHE A 101 0.16 1.97 31.87
CA PHE A 101 -0.10 0.53 31.88
C PHE A 101 1.14 -0.19 32.42
N ASP A 102 0.96 -1.22 33.24
CA ASP A 102 2.03 -2.05 33.80
C ASP A 102 2.83 -2.83 32.72
N ASN A 103 2.41 -2.75 31.47
CA ASN A 103 3.02 -3.44 30.33
C ASN A 103 2.77 -2.65 29.04
N LEU A 104 3.83 -2.40 28.26
CA LEU A 104 3.77 -1.67 26.99
C LEU A 104 2.96 -2.40 25.90
N GLY A 105 2.71 -3.70 26.06
CA GLY A 105 1.94 -4.50 25.12
C GLY A 105 2.66 -4.81 23.79
N PRO A 106 2.02 -5.62 22.93
CA PRO A 106 2.55 -5.95 21.62
C PRO A 106 2.66 -4.70 20.74
N VAL A 107 3.72 -4.64 19.94
CA VAL A 107 4.03 -3.44 19.14
C VAL A 107 3.12 -3.35 17.91
N LEU A 108 2.79 -4.50 17.28
CA LEU A 108 2.08 -4.57 16.01
C LEU A 108 0.74 -5.29 16.09
N THR A 109 0.45 -5.99 17.17
CA THR A 109 -0.85 -6.62 17.43
C THR A 109 -1.65 -5.79 18.43
N ASP A 110 -2.98 -5.86 18.34
CA ASP A 110 -3.86 -5.20 19.31
C ASP A 110 -4.18 -6.16 20.49
N ARG A 111 -4.54 -5.59 21.64
CA ARG A 111 -4.94 -6.34 22.84
C ARG A 111 -6.46 -6.38 22.98
N PRO A 112 -7.00 -7.45 23.63
CA PRO A 112 -8.40 -7.49 24.00
C PRO A 112 -8.83 -6.41 24.99
N ASP A 113 -7.89 -5.84 25.75
CA ASP A 113 -8.17 -4.83 26.77
C ASP A 113 -8.80 -3.56 26.19
N THR A 114 -9.68 -2.95 26.97
CA THR A 114 -10.35 -1.69 26.64
C THR A 114 -9.86 -0.56 27.56
N VAL A 115 -9.96 0.68 27.09
CA VAL A 115 -9.56 1.86 27.88
C VAL A 115 -10.52 2.17 29.04
N GLY A 116 -11.69 1.50 29.07
CA GLY A 116 -12.70 1.66 30.11
C GLY A 116 -13.63 2.84 29.88
N LYS A 117 -14.82 2.77 30.48
CA LYS A 117 -15.92 3.71 30.25
C LYS A 117 -15.54 5.17 30.54
N GLY A 118 -15.72 6.02 29.54
CA GLY A 118 -15.52 7.47 29.66
C GLY A 118 -14.06 7.92 29.62
N HIS A 119 -13.10 6.99 29.52
CA HIS A 119 -11.70 7.32 29.37
C HIS A 119 -11.36 7.60 27.90
N ILE A 120 -10.42 8.50 27.70
CA ILE A 120 -9.85 8.84 26.39
C ILE A 120 -8.38 8.51 26.41
N PHE A 121 -7.94 7.89 25.36
CA PHE A 121 -6.58 7.55 25.04
C PHE A 121 -6.13 8.28 23.78
N ALA A 122 -4.90 8.77 23.74
CA ALA A 122 -4.27 9.30 22.54
C ALA A 122 -2.87 8.72 22.40
N GLY A 123 -2.55 8.26 21.20
CA GLY A 123 -1.25 7.71 20.85
C GLY A 123 -0.72 8.31 19.58
N PHE A 124 0.60 8.23 19.42
CA PHE A 124 1.30 8.65 18.23
C PHE A 124 2.43 7.65 17.94
N SER A 125 2.62 7.32 16.65
CA SER A 125 3.73 6.49 16.22
C SER A 125 4.32 7.02 14.91
N TYR A 126 5.59 6.70 14.70
CA TYR A 126 6.30 6.92 13.44
C TYR A 126 6.77 5.58 12.89
N GLN A 127 6.61 5.40 11.60
CA GLN A 127 7.06 4.22 10.87
C GLN A 127 7.75 4.66 9.59
N HIS A 128 8.86 4.00 9.26
CA HIS A 128 9.59 4.19 8.01
C HIS A 128 9.60 2.89 7.22
N PHE A 129 9.20 2.96 5.96
CA PHE A 129 9.18 1.82 5.05
C PHE A 129 10.08 2.11 3.85
N ASN A 130 11.01 1.19 3.59
CA ASN A 130 11.83 1.18 2.39
C ASN A 130 11.52 -0.10 1.62
N PHE A 131 10.93 0.04 0.44
CA PHE A 131 10.47 -1.08 -0.36
C PHE A 131 11.59 -1.54 -1.29
N ASN A 132 12.03 -2.79 -1.13
CA ASN A 132 13.08 -3.42 -1.95
C ASN A 132 12.52 -4.37 -2.99
N ALA A 133 11.30 -4.85 -2.80
CA ALA A 133 10.61 -5.76 -3.69
C ALA A 133 9.12 -5.45 -3.74
N LEU A 134 8.49 -5.77 -4.87
CA LEU A 134 7.07 -5.65 -5.09
C LEU A 134 6.57 -6.96 -5.72
N ALA A 135 5.54 -7.57 -5.14
CA ALA A 135 5.02 -8.88 -5.59
C ALA A 135 6.12 -9.95 -5.76
N GLY A 136 7.12 -9.97 -4.88
CA GLY A 136 8.27 -10.88 -4.96
C GLY A 136 9.34 -10.51 -5.99
N GLN A 137 9.13 -9.47 -6.81
CA GLN A 137 10.11 -8.98 -7.78
C GLN A 137 10.96 -7.86 -7.19
N SER A 138 12.26 -7.90 -7.44
CA SER A 138 13.20 -6.86 -6.99
C SER A 138 12.91 -5.53 -7.68
N LEU A 139 12.82 -4.45 -6.91
CA LEU A 139 12.68 -3.09 -7.43
C LEU A 139 13.97 -2.54 -8.06
N ALA A 140 15.10 -3.22 -7.86
CA ALA A 140 16.37 -2.80 -8.46
C ALA A 140 16.43 -2.99 -9.98
N ASN A 141 15.59 -3.87 -10.54
CA ASN A 141 15.57 -4.13 -11.99
C ASN A 141 14.23 -4.74 -12.41
N ILE A 142 13.31 -3.91 -12.87
CA ILE A 142 12.02 -4.32 -13.42
C ILE A 142 12.06 -4.13 -14.93
N PRO A 143 12.15 -5.19 -15.74
CA PRO A 143 12.06 -5.08 -17.18
C PRO A 143 10.61 -4.80 -17.59
N ILE A 144 10.41 -3.78 -18.40
CA ILE A 144 9.13 -3.41 -18.98
C ILE A 144 9.26 -3.49 -20.49
N GLY A 145 8.43 -4.32 -21.13
CA GLY A 145 8.31 -4.39 -22.59
C GLY A 145 6.90 -3.93 -22.99
N PHE A 146 6.83 -3.11 -24.01
CA PHE A 146 5.58 -2.64 -24.59
C PHE A 146 5.65 -2.54 -26.10
N SER A 147 4.49 -2.53 -26.76
CA SER A 147 4.39 -2.38 -28.19
C SER A 147 3.28 -1.43 -28.57
N TYR A 148 3.46 -0.73 -29.66
CA TYR A 148 2.44 0.14 -30.25
C TYR A 148 2.56 0.15 -31.78
N THR A 149 1.44 0.43 -32.46
CA THR A 149 1.39 0.40 -33.92
C THR A 149 0.94 1.75 -34.47
N ILE A 150 1.65 2.22 -35.50
CA ILE A 150 1.30 3.43 -36.24
C ILE A 150 1.30 3.07 -37.71
N GLY A 151 0.12 3.08 -38.35
CA GLY A 151 -0.03 2.60 -39.73
C GLY A 151 0.40 1.13 -39.88
N ASN A 152 1.33 0.86 -40.75
CA ASN A 152 1.87 -0.49 -40.99
C ASN A 152 3.13 -0.81 -40.15
N VAL A 153 3.55 0.08 -39.27
CA VAL A 153 4.76 -0.09 -38.46
C VAL A 153 4.38 -0.37 -37.02
N THR A 154 4.83 -1.52 -36.52
CA THR A 154 4.71 -1.88 -35.10
C THR A 154 6.07 -1.72 -34.43
N SER A 155 6.14 -0.89 -33.41
CA SER A 155 7.31 -0.73 -32.54
C SER A 155 7.22 -1.64 -31.33
N PHE A 156 8.35 -2.25 -30.97
CA PHE A 156 8.54 -3.07 -29.79
C PHE A 156 9.67 -2.47 -28.99
N GLU A 157 9.41 -2.09 -27.78
CA GLU A 157 10.38 -1.43 -26.91
C GLU A 157 10.47 -2.13 -25.57
N ALA A 158 11.67 -2.28 -25.06
CA ALA A 158 11.94 -2.81 -23.73
C ALA A 158 12.92 -1.90 -23.00
N VAL A 159 12.68 -1.72 -21.72
CA VAL A 159 13.50 -0.93 -20.81
C VAL A 159 13.64 -1.64 -19.47
N SER A 160 14.65 -1.27 -18.71
CA SER A 160 14.82 -1.70 -17.32
C SER A 160 14.58 -0.53 -16.39
N ASN A 161 13.76 -0.72 -15.35
CA ASN A 161 13.47 0.29 -14.36
C ASN A 161 14.08 -0.08 -13.01
N LYS A 162 14.85 0.83 -12.44
CA LYS A 162 15.21 0.83 -11.02
C LYS A 162 14.25 1.75 -10.30
N VAL A 163 13.66 1.25 -9.22
CA VAL A 163 12.66 1.96 -8.43
C VAL A 163 13.15 2.09 -6.99
N ASP A 164 13.22 3.30 -6.50
CA ASP A 164 13.42 3.62 -5.08
C ASP A 164 12.11 4.20 -4.55
N PHE A 165 11.41 3.44 -3.70
CA PHE A 165 10.14 3.84 -3.10
C PHE A 165 10.25 3.82 -1.59
N GLN A 166 10.04 4.98 -0.97
CA GLN A 166 10.12 5.19 0.48
C GLN A 166 8.84 5.83 0.98
N LEU A 167 8.41 5.42 2.16
CA LEU A 167 7.25 5.95 2.84
C LEU A 167 7.57 6.21 4.31
N ASP A 168 7.42 7.45 4.72
CA ASP A 168 7.38 7.86 6.13
C ASP A 168 5.92 8.05 6.55
N GLN A 169 5.52 7.34 7.60
CA GLN A 169 4.16 7.39 8.11
C GLN A 169 4.13 7.83 9.56
N TYR A 170 3.40 8.89 9.84
CA TYR A 170 3.07 9.39 11.17
C TYR A 170 1.63 9.04 11.48
N VAL A 171 1.38 8.24 12.52
CA VAL A 171 0.02 7.77 12.84
C VAL A 171 -0.42 8.35 14.17
N GLY A 172 -1.48 9.15 14.13
CA GLY A 172 -2.20 9.59 15.31
C GLY A 172 -3.38 8.66 15.59
N VAL A 173 -3.55 8.24 16.83
CA VAL A 173 -4.67 7.42 17.30
C VAL A 173 -5.38 8.10 18.46
N ALA A 174 -6.70 8.16 18.41
CA ALA A 174 -7.54 8.59 19.52
C ALA A 174 -8.58 7.49 19.80
N THR A 175 -8.63 7.00 21.05
CA THR A 175 -9.57 5.97 21.49
C THR A 175 -10.45 6.49 22.60
N TYR A 176 -11.75 6.23 22.53
CA TYR A 176 -12.74 6.53 23.55
C TYR A 176 -13.42 5.25 24.05
N GLY A 177 -13.37 5.03 25.35
CA GLY A 177 -14.10 3.95 26.02
C GLY A 177 -15.58 4.28 26.12
N ALA A 178 -16.39 3.78 25.19
CA ALA A 178 -17.83 4.01 25.17
C ALA A 178 -18.54 3.27 26.33
N THR A 179 -18.07 2.04 26.63
CA THR A 179 -18.51 1.25 27.76
C THR A 179 -17.32 0.67 28.51
N ARG A 180 -17.53 -0.18 29.52
CA ARG A 180 -16.44 -0.89 30.19
C ARG A 180 -15.77 -1.93 29.30
N SER A 181 -16.48 -2.39 28.27
CA SER A 181 -16.02 -3.44 27.35
C SER A 181 -15.97 -3.01 25.88
N THR A 182 -16.23 -1.74 25.56
CA THR A 182 -16.30 -1.28 24.16
C THR A 182 -15.52 0.00 23.99
N ASP A 183 -14.60 -0.02 23.02
CA ASP A 183 -13.81 1.13 22.58
C ASP A 183 -14.17 1.53 21.16
N ILE A 184 -14.12 2.83 20.91
CA ILE A 184 -14.18 3.43 19.57
C ILE A 184 -12.88 4.18 19.35
N SER A 185 -12.15 3.85 18.28
CA SER A 185 -10.90 4.51 17.94
C SER A 185 -10.97 5.17 16.57
N VAL A 186 -10.27 6.28 16.43
CA VAL A 186 -10.03 6.95 15.14
C VAL A 186 -8.52 6.98 14.91
N VAL A 187 -8.09 6.52 13.75
CA VAL A 187 -6.70 6.47 13.32
C VAL A 187 -6.53 7.41 12.14
N VAL A 188 -5.60 8.34 12.24
CA VAL A 188 -5.30 9.34 11.20
C VAL A 188 -3.82 9.21 10.83
N PRO A 189 -3.48 8.59 9.69
CA PRO A 189 -2.13 8.58 9.19
C PRO A 189 -1.81 9.87 8.43
N ILE A 190 -0.59 10.34 8.58
CA ILE A 190 0.01 11.39 7.74
C ILE A 190 1.20 10.72 7.04
N ASN A 191 1.14 10.67 5.73
CA ASN A 191 2.11 9.98 4.90
C ASN A 191 3.00 10.98 4.17
N SER A 192 4.29 10.66 4.05
CA SER A 192 5.24 11.33 3.17
C SER A 192 5.89 10.27 2.29
N VAL A 193 5.66 10.36 1.00
CA VAL A 193 6.11 9.41 -0.02
C VAL A 193 7.19 10.05 -0.87
N SER A 194 8.26 9.30 -1.12
CA SER A 194 9.30 9.62 -2.10
C SER A 194 9.43 8.47 -3.08
N LEU A 195 9.36 8.78 -4.36
CA LEU A 195 9.48 7.83 -5.46
C LEU A 195 10.49 8.33 -6.47
N SER A 196 11.48 7.49 -6.80
CA SER A 196 12.41 7.70 -7.90
C SER A 196 12.39 6.50 -8.83
N VAL A 197 12.20 6.74 -10.11
CA VAL A 197 12.23 5.74 -11.17
C VAL A 197 13.34 6.10 -12.14
N THR A 198 14.33 5.21 -12.27
CA THR A 198 15.40 5.35 -13.28
C THR A 198 15.20 4.28 -14.34
N THR A 199 14.90 4.71 -15.56
CA THR A 199 14.72 3.86 -16.73
C THR A 199 16.00 3.84 -17.56
N SER A 200 16.45 2.65 -17.95
CA SER A 200 17.70 2.41 -18.68
C SER A 200 17.60 1.18 -19.59
N ASN A 201 18.71 0.82 -20.24
CA ASN A 201 18.83 -0.40 -21.05
C ASN A 201 17.76 -0.50 -22.17
N PHE A 202 17.54 0.62 -22.87
CA PHE A 202 16.60 0.65 -23.98
C PHE A 202 16.96 -0.34 -25.08
N GLN A 203 15.98 -1.15 -25.50
CA GLN A 203 16.02 -2.00 -26.67
C GLN A 203 14.77 -1.73 -27.51
N GLY A 204 14.95 -1.31 -28.76
CA GLY A 204 13.85 -0.95 -29.62
C GLY A 204 13.95 -1.58 -31.00
N TYR A 205 12.83 -2.09 -31.51
CA TYR A 205 12.69 -2.68 -32.83
C TYR A 205 11.40 -2.23 -33.50
N GLN A 206 11.46 -1.97 -34.80
CA GLN A 206 10.28 -1.67 -35.62
C GLN A 206 10.08 -2.77 -36.66
N TYR A 207 8.86 -3.26 -36.76
CA TYR A 207 8.44 -4.18 -37.81
C TYR A 207 7.48 -3.46 -38.78
N ASN A 208 7.83 -3.42 -40.06
CA ASN A 208 6.98 -2.90 -41.11
C ASN A 208 6.28 -4.06 -41.83
N ALA A 209 4.97 -4.19 -41.61
CA ALA A 209 4.17 -5.27 -42.21
C ALA A 209 4.03 -5.13 -43.71
N GLY A 210 4.10 -3.90 -44.26
CA GLY A 210 4.00 -3.68 -45.70
C GLY A 210 5.23 -4.13 -46.49
N THR A 211 6.41 -4.09 -45.86
CA THR A 211 7.69 -4.51 -46.49
C THR A 211 8.24 -5.80 -45.90
N ASN A 212 7.59 -6.36 -44.87
CA ASN A 212 8.04 -7.51 -44.10
C ASN A 212 9.50 -7.38 -43.63
N SER A 213 9.85 -6.20 -43.12
CA SER A 213 11.22 -5.87 -42.73
C SER A 213 11.29 -5.35 -41.29
N TYR A 214 12.45 -5.57 -40.66
CA TYR A 214 12.78 -5.03 -39.34
C TYR A 214 13.74 -3.87 -39.44
N GLY A 215 13.59 -2.90 -38.51
CA GLY A 215 14.57 -1.87 -38.21
C GLY A 215 14.87 -1.86 -36.71
N GLN A 216 16.09 -1.57 -36.32
CA GLN A 216 16.47 -1.33 -34.95
C GLN A 216 16.27 0.15 -34.61
N ILE A 217 15.72 0.42 -33.44
CA ILE A 217 15.56 1.76 -32.88
C ILE A 217 16.65 1.97 -31.82
N PHE A 218 17.34 3.09 -31.91
CA PHE A 218 18.39 3.45 -30.95
C PHE A 218 17.94 4.66 -30.14
N SER A 219 18.10 4.60 -28.83
CA SER A 219 17.94 5.78 -27.98
C SER A 219 19.28 6.52 -27.88
N PRO A 220 19.30 7.84 -28.07
CA PRO A 220 20.50 8.64 -27.82
C PRO A 220 20.83 8.79 -26.34
N GLN A 221 19.87 8.46 -25.46
CA GLN A 221 20.05 8.49 -24.00
C GLN A 221 20.23 7.09 -23.44
N THR A 222 21.17 6.95 -22.52
CA THR A 222 21.44 5.70 -21.82
C THR A 222 20.48 5.47 -20.65
N SER A 223 19.98 6.55 -20.04
CA SER A 223 19.02 6.50 -18.96
C SER A 223 18.24 7.80 -18.80
N VAL A 224 17.05 7.70 -18.24
CA VAL A 224 16.19 8.81 -17.83
C VAL A 224 15.72 8.55 -16.41
N SER A 225 15.74 9.57 -15.56
CA SER A 225 15.22 9.47 -14.19
C SER A 225 14.05 10.41 -14.00
N SER A 226 13.02 9.91 -13.33
CA SER A 226 11.89 10.69 -12.85
C SER A 226 11.81 10.58 -11.34
N VAL A 227 11.67 11.72 -10.67
CA VAL A 227 11.63 11.81 -9.19
C VAL A 227 10.42 12.61 -8.78
N GLY A 228 9.72 12.12 -7.78
CA GLY A 228 8.58 12.82 -7.21
C GLY A 228 8.44 12.54 -5.72
N SER A 229 7.79 13.47 -5.03
CA SER A 229 7.42 13.30 -3.62
C SER A 229 6.06 13.91 -3.35
N ALA A 230 5.36 13.37 -2.36
CA ALA A 230 4.09 13.89 -1.92
C ALA A 230 3.95 13.69 -0.40
N SER A 231 3.24 14.60 0.26
CA SER A 231 2.92 14.47 1.68
C SER A 231 1.49 14.90 1.93
N GLY A 232 0.82 14.23 2.86
CA GLY A 232 -0.56 14.56 3.21
C GLY A 232 -1.21 13.51 4.11
N VAL A 233 -2.49 13.71 4.38
CA VAL A 233 -3.29 12.76 5.16
C VAL A 233 -3.50 11.49 4.32
N GLY A 234 -3.33 10.33 4.96
CA GLY A 234 -3.65 9.04 4.38
C GLY A 234 -5.11 8.63 4.60
N ASP A 235 -5.39 7.34 4.50
CA ASP A 235 -6.74 6.82 4.69
C ASP A 235 -7.11 6.76 6.17
N VAL A 236 -8.07 7.56 6.58
CA VAL A 236 -8.58 7.59 7.96
C VAL A 236 -9.35 6.30 8.26
N THR A 237 -9.08 5.72 9.42
CA THR A 237 -9.72 4.46 9.84
C THR A 237 -10.47 4.65 11.16
N VAL A 238 -11.70 4.16 11.21
CA VAL A 238 -12.51 4.08 12.44
C VAL A 238 -12.58 2.61 12.87
N ILE A 239 -12.30 2.35 14.15
CA ILE A 239 -12.24 1.01 14.73
C ILE A 239 -13.24 0.91 15.87
N LEU A 240 -14.01 -0.16 15.89
CA LEU A 240 -14.86 -0.57 16.99
C LEU A 240 -14.29 -1.88 17.57
N LYS A 241 -13.99 -1.91 18.87
CA LYS A 241 -13.51 -3.09 19.60
C LYS A 241 -14.42 -3.39 20.77
N HIS A 242 -14.78 -4.66 20.92
CA HIS A 242 -15.60 -5.13 22.04
C HIS A 242 -14.96 -6.33 22.72
N MET A 243 -14.66 -6.20 24.01
CA MET A 243 -14.17 -7.30 24.85
C MET A 243 -15.32 -8.21 25.23
N VAL A 244 -15.27 -9.46 24.76
CA VAL A 244 -16.30 -10.48 24.99
C VAL A 244 -16.06 -11.23 26.31
N LEU A 245 -14.79 -11.57 26.57
CA LEU A 245 -14.34 -12.27 27.77
C LEU A 245 -13.04 -11.64 28.28
N GLY A 246 -12.81 -11.67 29.57
CA GLY A 246 -11.53 -11.21 30.10
C GLY A 246 -11.62 -10.03 31.05
N GLN A 247 -12.58 -10.04 31.98
CA GLN A 247 -12.64 -9.04 33.05
C GLN A 247 -11.34 -8.99 33.85
N GLU A 248 -11.13 -7.89 34.55
CA GLU A 248 -9.96 -7.64 35.41
C GLU A 248 -9.69 -8.84 36.32
N GLY A 249 -8.45 -9.38 36.29
CA GLY A 249 -8.04 -10.59 37.05
C GLY A 249 -8.23 -11.91 36.31
N SER A 250 -8.88 -11.98 35.15
CA SER A 250 -8.97 -13.24 34.37
C SER A 250 -7.64 -13.54 33.65
N ARG A 251 -7.29 -14.84 33.58
CA ARG A 251 -6.07 -15.30 32.88
C ARG A 251 -6.19 -15.26 31.36
N GLY A 252 -7.40 -15.31 30.80
CA GLY A 252 -7.66 -15.26 29.38
C GLY A 252 -8.57 -14.09 29.03
N ALA A 253 -8.32 -13.47 27.88
CA ALA A 253 -9.14 -12.41 27.33
C ALA A 253 -9.43 -12.64 25.84
N ILE A 254 -10.65 -12.32 25.42
CA ILE A 254 -11.11 -12.39 24.03
C ILE A 254 -11.83 -11.09 23.69
N ALA A 255 -11.48 -10.51 22.55
CA ALA A 255 -12.22 -9.39 22.00
C ALA A 255 -12.53 -9.64 20.52
N VAL A 256 -13.56 -8.99 20.03
CA VAL A 256 -13.91 -8.92 18.61
C VAL A 256 -13.95 -7.46 18.19
N GLY A 257 -13.70 -7.20 16.93
CA GLY A 257 -13.75 -5.84 16.43
C GLY A 257 -14.01 -5.77 14.95
N ALA A 258 -14.30 -4.54 14.52
CA ALA A 258 -14.44 -4.20 13.12
C ALA A 258 -13.83 -2.83 12.86
N SER A 259 -13.30 -2.62 11.66
CA SER A 259 -12.85 -1.31 11.22
C SER A 259 -13.42 -0.92 9.87
N ALA A 260 -13.56 0.39 9.66
CA ALA A 260 -13.89 0.99 8.39
C ALA A 260 -12.81 1.99 8.01
N ARG A 261 -12.20 1.82 6.84
CA ARG A 261 -11.18 2.70 6.26
C ARG A 261 -11.82 3.55 5.18
N PHE A 262 -11.66 4.86 5.30
CA PHE A 262 -12.19 5.85 4.37
C PHE A 262 -11.08 6.32 3.42
N PRO A 263 -11.31 6.41 2.10
CA PRO A 263 -10.32 6.82 1.11
C PRO A 263 -10.09 8.34 1.15
N SER A 264 -9.54 8.84 2.25
CA SER A 264 -9.25 10.25 2.45
C SER A 264 -7.89 10.69 1.91
N GLY A 265 -6.98 9.73 1.66
CA GLY A 265 -5.67 10.00 1.09
C GLY A 265 -5.71 10.15 -0.43
N ASP A 266 -4.79 10.97 -0.97
CA ASP A 266 -4.60 11.09 -2.43
C ASP A 266 -3.91 9.83 -2.97
N SER A 267 -4.72 8.91 -3.52
CA SER A 267 -4.23 7.63 -4.02
C SER A 267 -3.32 7.75 -5.25
N LEU A 268 -3.49 8.80 -6.07
CA LEU A 268 -2.64 9.04 -7.23
C LEU A 268 -1.22 9.49 -6.83
N ASN A 269 -1.05 9.95 -5.59
CA ASN A 269 0.22 10.26 -4.98
C ASN A 269 0.64 9.21 -3.93
N TYR A 270 0.03 8.03 -3.91
CA TYR A 270 0.28 6.93 -2.96
C TYR A 270 0.13 7.33 -1.48
N LEU A 271 -0.64 8.38 -1.18
CA LEU A 271 -0.93 8.78 0.20
C LEU A 271 -2.05 7.95 0.83
N GLY A 272 -2.85 7.25 0.02
CA GLY A 272 -3.92 6.35 0.42
C GLY A 272 -4.22 5.30 -0.63
N SER A 273 -5.12 4.39 -0.32
CA SER A 273 -5.52 3.29 -1.22
C SER A 273 -6.52 3.72 -2.31
N GLY A 274 -7.20 4.84 -2.13
CA GLY A 274 -8.29 5.29 -3.01
C GLY A 274 -9.55 4.43 -2.95
N ALA A 275 -9.62 3.46 -2.02
CA ALA A 275 -10.74 2.55 -1.86
C ALA A 275 -11.29 2.56 -0.44
N PHE A 276 -12.62 2.60 -0.32
CA PHE A 276 -13.25 2.26 0.95
C PHE A 276 -12.92 0.80 1.29
N GLY A 277 -12.60 0.53 2.55
CA GLY A 277 -12.28 -0.81 3.00
C GLY A 277 -12.63 -1.01 4.45
N GLY A 278 -12.42 -2.22 4.91
CA GLY A 278 -12.61 -2.53 6.32
C GLY A 278 -12.11 -3.92 6.64
N ASN A 279 -12.12 -4.23 7.92
CA ASN A 279 -11.88 -5.58 8.38
C ASN A 279 -12.76 -5.93 9.57
N VAL A 280 -12.92 -7.24 9.79
CA VAL A 280 -13.44 -7.81 11.04
C VAL A 280 -12.35 -8.68 11.64
N TYR A 281 -12.21 -8.66 12.96
CA TYR A 281 -11.13 -9.37 13.61
C TYR A 281 -11.53 -9.93 14.97
N GLY A 282 -10.82 -10.99 15.37
CA GLY A 282 -10.83 -11.56 16.71
C GLY A 282 -9.44 -11.45 17.35
N LEU A 283 -9.42 -11.16 18.64
CA LEU A 283 -8.23 -11.06 19.47
C LEU A 283 -8.33 -12.09 20.60
N PHE A 284 -7.20 -12.72 20.89
CA PHE A 284 -7.02 -13.59 22.05
C PHE A 284 -5.72 -13.23 22.76
N GLU A 285 -5.74 -13.23 24.09
CA GLU A 285 -4.56 -13.07 24.93
C GLU A 285 -4.64 -13.98 26.16
N TYR A 286 -3.52 -14.58 26.52
CA TYR A 286 -3.38 -15.28 27.80
C TYR A 286 -2.43 -14.49 28.71
N ARG A 287 -2.97 -13.98 29.82
CA ARG A 287 -2.27 -13.10 30.76
C ARG A 287 -1.47 -13.91 31.77
N ALA A 288 -0.15 -13.96 31.57
CA ALA A 288 0.83 -14.60 32.45
C ALA A 288 2.17 -13.83 32.39
N ARG A 289 3.20 -14.35 33.03
CA ARG A 289 4.57 -13.80 32.87
C ARG A 289 5.03 -13.87 31.41
N LEU A 290 4.71 -14.95 30.72
CA LEU A 290 4.76 -15.07 29.27
C LEU A 290 3.30 -14.95 28.77
N ALA A 291 2.99 -13.88 28.06
CA ALA A 291 1.63 -13.56 27.61
C ALA A 291 1.51 -13.75 26.08
N PRO A 292 1.17 -14.95 25.60
CA PRO A 292 0.90 -15.16 24.18
C PRO A 292 -0.39 -14.46 23.78
N HIS A 293 -0.37 -13.91 22.56
CA HIS A 293 -1.50 -13.22 21.94
C HIS A 293 -1.65 -13.60 20.48
N LEU A 294 -2.88 -13.51 19.97
CA LEU A 294 -3.25 -13.87 18.60
C LEU A 294 -4.31 -12.91 18.09
N LYS A 295 -4.15 -12.47 16.85
CA LYS A 295 -5.14 -11.73 16.06
C LYS A 295 -5.42 -12.48 14.77
N LEU A 296 -6.68 -12.71 14.47
CA LEU A 296 -7.15 -13.18 13.17
C LEU A 296 -8.12 -12.15 12.61
N SER A 297 -7.94 -11.77 11.34
CA SER A 297 -8.80 -10.79 10.69
C SER A 297 -9.02 -11.10 9.23
N TYR A 298 -10.18 -10.71 8.72
CA TYR A 298 -10.49 -10.71 7.30
C TYR A 298 -10.69 -9.28 6.82
N GLN A 299 -9.91 -8.89 5.81
CA GLN A 299 -9.95 -7.56 5.19
C GLN A 299 -10.68 -7.63 3.86
N TRP A 300 -11.56 -6.66 3.62
CA TRP A 300 -12.15 -6.40 2.31
C TRP A 300 -11.84 -4.98 1.86
N ASN A 301 -11.78 -4.78 0.55
CA ASN A 301 -11.56 -3.48 -0.06
C ASN A 301 -12.55 -3.25 -1.18
N GLY A 302 -12.87 -1.99 -1.43
CA GLY A 302 -13.68 -1.55 -2.56
C GLY A 302 -12.81 -1.23 -3.79
N ASN A 303 -13.40 -0.50 -4.71
CA ASN A 303 -12.79 -0.14 -5.98
C ASN A 303 -11.86 1.07 -5.82
N SER A 304 -10.70 1.01 -6.49
CA SER A 304 -9.71 2.09 -6.54
C SER A 304 -9.40 2.47 -8.00
N GLN A 305 -9.15 3.75 -8.23
CA GLN A 305 -8.72 4.27 -9.54
C GLN A 305 -7.30 3.84 -9.89
N VAL A 306 -6.43 3.66 -8.90
CA VAL A 306 -5.02 3.28 -9.11
C VAL A 306 -4.90 1.89 -9.76
N MET A 307 -5.97 1.08 -9.67
CA MET A 307 -6.04 -0.23 -10.29
C MET A 307 -6.18 -0.19 -11.82
N ASP A 308 -6.62 0.93 -12.38
CA ASP A 308 -6.72 1.14 -13.83
C ASP A 308 -6.75 2.64 -14.13
N LEU A 309 -5.60 3.18 -14.52
CA LEU A 309 -5.45 4.61 -14.81
C LEU A 309 -6.04 5.01 -16.16
N GLN A 310 -6.13 4.05 -17.10
CA GLN A 310 -6.62 4.30 -18.46
C GLN A 310 -8.15 4.21 -18.57
N SER A 311 -8.78 3.55 -17.62
CA SER A 311 -10.23 3.32 -17.65
C SER A 311 -10.93 4.20 -16.61
N SER A 312 -12.10 4.69 -16.94
CA SER A 312 -13.03 5.26 -15.97
C SER A 312 -13.66 4.18 -15.07
N SER A 313 -13.46 2.90 -15.37
CA SER A 313 -13.90 1.78 -14.54
C SER A 313 -12.95 1.57 -13.37
N LYS A 314 -13.53 1.42 -12.19
CA LYS A 314 -12.76 1.14 -10.98
C LYS A 314 -12.65 -0.36 -10.79
N THR A 315 -11.45 -0.84 -10.48
CA THR A 315 -11.22 -2.24 -10.13
C THR A 315 -11.08 -2.40 -8.62
N THR A 316 -11.64 -3.48 -8.09
CA THR A 316 -11.63 -3.78 -6.65
C THR A 316 -10.23 -4.14 -6.20
N LEU A 317 -9.76 -3.50 -5.13
CA LEU A 317 -8.51 -3.88 -4.45
C LEU A 317 -8.67 -5.25 -3.77
N PRO A 318 -7.63 -6.10 -3.77
CA PRO A 318 -7.67 -7.41 -3.14
C PRO A 318 -8.01 -7.33 -1.66
N GLY A 319 -8.80 -8.29 -1.19
CA GLY A 319 -9.00 -8.57 0.21
C GLY A 319 -8.27 -9.85 0.63
N GLY A 320 -8.32 -10.18 1.91
CA GLY A 320 -7.65 -11.39 2.36
C GLY A 320 -7.70 -11.63 3.86
N LEU A 321 -7.10 -12.75 4.24
CA LEU A 321 -6.92 -13.14 5.63
C LEU A 321 -5.63 -12.52 6.17
N GLN A 322 -5.69 -11.88 7.32
CA GLN A 322 -4.54 -11.38 8.06
C GLN A 322 -4.46 -12.10 9.39
N TYR A 323 -3.26 -12.48 9.79
CA TYR A 323 -3.01 -13.07 11.09
C TYR A 323 -1.78 -12.44 11.72
N ALA A 324 -1.82 -12.29 13.03
CA ALA A 324 -0.69 -11.84 13.81
C ALA A 324 -0.67 -12.62 15.11
N GLY A 325 0.49 -13.04 15.55
CA GLY A 325 0.66 -13.75 16.79
C GLY A 325 2.02 -13.47 17.40
N GLY A 326 2.07 -13.47 18.71
CA GLY A 326 3.29 -13.17 19.43
C GLY A 326 3.21 -13.52 20.90
N ALA A 327 4.22 -13.07 21.62
CA ALA A 327 4.25 -13.22 23.06
C ALA A 327 5.05 -12.06 23.71
N ASP A 328 4.54 -11.60 24.85
CA ASP A 328 5.20 -10.65 25.73
C ASP A 328 5.82 -11.38 26.92
N LEU A 329 7.10 -11.21 27.15
CA LEU A 329 7.80 -11.75 28.31
C LEU A 329 8.16 -10.63 29.29
N LYS A 330 7.52 -10.58 30.45
CA LYS A 330 7.90 -9.68 31.55
C LYS A 330 9.19 -10.16 32.20
N LEU A 331 10.30 -9.48 31.92
CA LEU A 331 11.60 -9.76 32.53
C LEU A 331 11.66 -9.20 33.95
N ASN A 332 11.25 -7.95 34.13
CA ASN A 332 11.12 -7.29 35.42
C ASN A 332 10.04 -6.19 35.38
N ARG A 333 9.94 -5.35 36.42
CA ARG A 333 8.92 -4.28 36.51
C ARG A 333 9.07 -3.19 35.45
N SER A 334 10.26 -3.04 34.85
CA SER A 334 10.58 -1.96 33.91
C SER A 334 10.94 -2.46 32.52
N LEU A 335 11.02 -3.79 32.33
CA LEU A 335 11.45 -4.37 31.06
C LEU A 335 10.54 -5.51 30.64
N THR A 336 9.98 -5.38 29.45
CA THR A 336 9.22 -6.43 28.76
C THR A 336 9.83 -6.68 27.40
N LEU A 337 10.08 -7.94 27.06
CA LEU A 337 10.45 -8.35 25.71
C LEU A 337 9.15 -8.75 24.98
N ALA A 338 8.87 -8.09 23.86
CA ALA A 338 7.74 -8.39 22.98
C ALA A 338 8.24 -8.91 21.63
N THR A 339 7.56 -9.91 21.08
CA THR A 339 7.85 -10.44 19.74
C THR A 339 6.55 -10.74 19.03
N ASP A 340 6.41 -10.19 17.82
CA ASP A 340 5.24 -10.37 16.97
C ASP A 340 5.64 -10.93 15.60
N ILE A 341 4.80 -11.83 15.07
CA ILE A 341 4.84 -12.33 13.70
C ILE A 341 3.53 -11.94 13.04
N LEU A 342 3.62 -11.25 11.91
CA LEU A 342 2.47 -10.86 11.10
C LEU A 342 2.50 -11.58 9.77
N GLY A 343 1.33 -12.02 9.29
CA GLY A 343 1.18 -12.61 7.98
C GLY A 343 -0.12 -12.18 7.32
N ASN A 344 -0.08 -12.06 6.01
CA ASN A 344 -1.23 -11.73 5.18
C ASN A 344 -1.33 -12.76 4.07
N GLN A 345 -2.55 -13.24 3.81
CA GLN A 345 -2.86 -14.09 2.67
C GLN A 345 -3.93 -13.39 1.84
N PHE A 346 -3.54 -12.91 0.67
CA PHE A 346 -4.41 -12.21 -0.26
C PHE A 346 -4.76 -13.07 -1.44
N VAL A 347 -5.95 -12.85 -2.00
CA VAL A 347 -6.49 -13.55 -3.16
C VAL A 347 -6.62 -12.56 -4.31
N ASN A 348 -6.26 -12.97 -5.52
CA ASN A 348 -6.34 -12.16 -6.74
C ASN A 348 -5.58 -10.82 -6.65
N VAL A 349 -4.38 -10.87 -6.11
CA VAL A 349 -3.53 -9.68 -6.00
C VAL A 349 -3.00 -9.32 -7.37
N PRO A 350 -3.15 -8.06 -7.83
CA PRO A 350 -2.44 -7.59 -9.00
C PRO A 350 -0.94 -7.74 -8.79
N SER A 351 -0.32 -8.49 -9.64
CA SER A 351 1.12 -8.73 -9.64
C SER A 351 1.64 -8.70 -11.07
N PHE A 352 2.92 -8.85 -11.24
CA PHE A 352 3.52 -9.00 -12.54
C PHE A 352 4.56 -10.12 -12.51
N THR A 353 4.61 -10.88 -13.58
CA THR A 353 5.64 -11.89 -13.79
C THR A 353 6.63 -11.43 -14.83
N LEU A 354 7.89 -11.81 -14.65
CA LEU A 354 8.91 -11.59 -15.66
C LEU A 354 8.70 -12.61 -16.79
N GLY A 355 8.64 -12.11 -17.99
CA GLY A 355 8.40 -12.91 -19.20
C GLY A 355 9.18 -12.40 -20.39
N LYS A 356 8.77 -12.84 -21.55
CA LYS A 356 9.31 -12.40 -22.84
C LYS A 356 8.16 -12.13 -23.80
N THR A 357 8.21 -10.98 -24.47
CA THR A 357 7.33 -10.68 -25.59
C THR A 357 7.99 -11.15 -26.87
N ASN A 358 7.34 -12.06 -27.62
CA ASN A 358 7.82 -12.55 -28.89
C ASN A 358 7.63 -11.47 -29.97
N LEU A 359 8.64 -11.31 -30.81
CA LEU A 359 8.59 -10.39 -31.97
C LEU A 359 7.97 -11.15 -33.16
N PRO A 360 7.04 -10.52 -33.91
CA PRO A 360 6.43 -11.12 -35.10
C PRO A 360 7.39 -11.13 -36.29
N GLY A 361 7.03 -11.87 -37.36
CA GLY A 361 7.73 -11.89 -38.64
C GLY A 361 9.08 -12.64 -38.60
N PRO A 362 10.06 -12.27 -39.43
CA PRO A 362 11.35 -12.96 -39.60
C PRO A 362 12.34 -12.63 -38.48
N SER A 363 11.89 -12.49 -37.24
CA SER A 363 12.75 -12.28 -36.07
C SER A 363 13.75 -13.44 -35.88
N GLY A 364 14.88 -13.16 -35.19
CA GLY A 364 15.98 -14.09 -35.01
C GLY A 364 17.00 -14.10 -36.13
N LYS A 365 16.91 -13.17 -37.11
CA LYS A 365 17.89 -12.92 -38.16
C LYS A 365 18.48 -11.52 -38.02
N ASP A 366 19.67 -11.30 -38.57
CA ASP A 366 20.33 -9.99 -38.66
C ASP A 366 20.48 -9.23 -37.33
N GLY A 367 20.74 -9.99 -36.24
CA GLY A 367 20.90 -9.42 -34.90
C GLY A 367 19.60 -9.02 -34.19
N ILE A 368 18.43 -9.27 -34.77
CA ILE A 368 17.13 -9.03 -34.16
C ILE A 368 16.76 -10.22 -33.31
N PRO A 369 16.51 -10.05 -31.99
CA PRO A 369 16.12 -11.14 -31.12
C PRO A 369 14.73 -11.67 -31.48
N SER A 370 14.45 -12.92 -31.15
CA SER A 370 13.10 -13.51 -31.30
C SER A 370 12.11 -13.01 -30.24
N SER A 371 12.62 -12.45 -29.16
CA SER A 371 11.81 -11.92 -28.05
C SER A 371 12.56 -10.84 -27.27
N ILE A 372 11.82 -9.97 -26.58
CA ILE A 372 12.33 -8.97 -25.64
C ILE A 372 11.82 -9.26 -24.24
N ALA A 373 12.60 -8.88 -23.22
CA ALA A 373 12.17 -9.00 -21.82
C ALA A 373 10.96 -8.12 -21.55
N SER A 374 9.99 -8.62 -20.83
CA SER A 374 8.75 -7.90 -20.50
C SER A 374 8.22 -8.32 -19.13
N THR A 375 7.33 -7.52 -18.57
CA THR A 375 6.48 -7.90 -17.45
C THR A 375 5.10 -8.25 -17.98
N THR A 376 4.53 -9.33 -17.47
CA THR A 376 3.17 -9.73 -17.80
C THR A 376 2.30 -9.52 -16.56
N PRO A 377 1.18 -8.76 -16.66
CA PRO A 377 0.23 -8.64 -15.56
C PRO A 377 -0.35 -10.01 -15.21
N THR A 378 -0.41 -10.30 -13.93
CA THR A 378 -1.00 -11.53 -13.38
C THR A 378 -1.82 -11.19 -12.14
N ASN A 379 -2.81 -12.05 -11.85
CA ASN A 379 -3.52 -12.02 -10.58
C ASN A 379 -3.17 -13.29 -9.82
N GLU A 380 -2.48 -13.15 -8.70
CA GLU A 380 -1.98 -14.27 -7.94
C GLU A 380 -2.49 -14.25 -6.50
N THR A 381 -2.56 -15.43 -5.91
CA THR A 381 -2.73 -15.57 -4.46
C THR A 381 -1.35 -15.77 -3.85
N TYR A 382 -0.95 -14.91 -2.92
CA TYR A 382 0.30 -15.08 -2.20
C TYR A 382 0.18 -14.74 -0.73
N THR A 383 1.07 -15.31 0.06
CA THR A 383 1.17 -15.10 1.50
C THR A 383 2.44 -14.31 1.79
N THR A 384 2.29 -13.24 2.55
CA THR A 384 3.42 -12.49 3.10
C THR A 384 3.46 -12.68 4.61
N ALA A 385 4.63 -12.87 5.18
CA ALA A 385 4.86 -12.93 6.61
C ALA A 385 6.03 -12.03 7.00
N ASN A 386 5.82 -11.22 7.99
CA ASN A 386 6.85 -10.36 8.58
C ASN A 386 6.96 -10.64 10.07
N SER A 387 8.18 -10.65 10.60
CA SER A 387 8.44 -10.72 12.04
C SER A 387 8.99 -9.39 12.52
N ALA A 388 8.52 -8.90 13.64
CA ALA A 388 9.04 -7.74 14.32
C ALA A 388 9.39 -8.12 15.76
N GLY A 389 10.58 -7.74 16.18
CA GLY A 389 11.07 -7.87 17.56
C GLY A 389 11.47 -6.50 18.10
N ALA A 390 11.19 -6.26 19.38
CA ALA A 390 11.58 -5.05 20.10
C ALA A 390 12.35 -5.40 21.38
#